data_d2628ac9e8f17febc796e4ca83bdc2dd
#
_entry.id   d2628ac9e8f17febc796e4ca83bdc2dd
#
_cell.length_a   1.000
_cell.length_b   1.000
_cell.length_c   1.000
_cell.angle_alpha   90.00
_cell.angle_beta   90.00
_cell.angle_gamma   90.00
#
_symmetry.space_group_name_H-M   'P 1'
#
loop_
_entity.id
_entity.type
_entity.pdbx_description
1 polymer ?
#
loop_
_entity_poly.entity_id
_entity_poly.type
_entity_poly.pdbx_seq_one_letter_code
_entity_poly.pdbx_strand_id
1 'polypeptide(L)'
;MMIGITYDLREDYAHAGYDEEETAEFDGIETIAAIEGALRSLGHATDRIGHAGSLVRRLAAGNRWDLVFNIAEGMHGFGRQALVPALLDAYEIPYTFSDPLTLSVTLHKGMSKHIVRDRGIPTADFAIVSDPADLKDVALPFPLFVKPVAEGTSKGISTSSKVHDVSALRSTCDRLLARHRQPVLVETFLPGREFTVGMLGTGNSATVLGVMEIKLQGEAESGIYSYANKKYYEERVRFSLASGEASAAAAHLALKAWTVLGCRDGGRVDLRCDASGQANFM
;
A
#
# COMPACT_ATOMS: atom_id res chain seq x y z
N MET A 1 -19.26 -2.44 22.88
CA MET A 1 -18.96 -3.57 21.99
C MET A 1 -17.65 -4.21 22.42
N MET A 2 -17.50 -5.52 22.14
CA MET A 2 -16.20 -6.21 22.21
C MET A 2 -15.52 -6.11 20.85
N ILE A 3 -14.44 -5.39 20.76
CA ILE A 3 -13.69 -5.19 19.49
C ILE A 3 -12.41 -6.04 19.51
N GLY A 4 -12.31 -6.98 18.58
CA GLY A 4 -11.08 -7.71 18.29
C GLY A 4 -10.11 -6.82 17.54
N ILE A 5 -8.80 -6.97 17.74
CA ILE A 5 -7.77 -6.26 16.98
C ILE A 5 -6.88 -7.31 16.33
N THR A 6 -6.84 -7.35 14.99
CA THR A 6 -5.94 -8.20 14.21
C THR A 6 -4.79 -7.36 13.65
N TYR A 7 -3.58 -7.89 13.77
CA TYR A 7 -2.34 -7.23 13.40
C TYR A 7 -1.22 -8.24 13.21
N ASP A 8 -0.16 -7.83 12.52
CA ASP A 8 1.11 -8.55 12.48
C ASP A 8 2.14 -7.72 13.26
N LEU A 9 2.76 -8.32 14.28
CA LEU A 9 3.73 -7.65 15.13
C LEU A 9 5.15 -7.88 14.61
N ARG A 10 5.87 -6.80 14.32
CA ARG A 10 7.21 -6.85 13.71
C ARG A 10 8.17 -7.75 14.50
N GLU A 11 8.16 -7.64 15.83
CA GLU A 11 9.04 -8.41 16.70
C GLU A 11 8.81 -9.94 16.59
N ASP A 12 7.56 -10.39 16.40
CA ASP A 12 7.25 -11.81 16.27
C ASP A 12 7.92 -12.40 15.03
N TYR A 13 7.91 -11.67 13.91
CA TYR A 13 8.53 -12.10 12.66
C TYR A 13 10.06 -11.96 12.68
N ALA A 14 10.60 -10.94 13.34
CA ALA A 14 12.03 -10.80 13.55
C ALA A 14 12.59 -12.00 14.37
N HIS A 15 11.88 -12.45 15.40
CA HIS A 15 12.23 -13.65 16.16
C HIS A 15 12.12 -14.94 15.30
N ALA A 16 11.27 -14.95 14.27
CA ALA A 16 11.16 -16.05 13.31
C ALA A 16 12.22 -16.02 12.21
N GLY A 17 13.13 -15.03 12.21
CA GLY A 17 14.28 -14.93 11.32
C GLY A 17 14.07 -14.09 10.05
N TYR A 18 12.97 -13.34 9.94
CA TYR A 18 12.74 -12.38 8.86
C TYR A 18 13.57 -11.11 9.08
N ASP A 19 14.07 -10.52 8.00
CA ASP A 19 14.86 -9.29 8.06
C ASP A 19 13.98 -8.03 8.21
N GLU A 20 14.63 -6.88 8.43
CA GLU A 20 13.96 -5.60 8.65
C GLU A 20 13.14 -5.14 7.43
N GLU A 21 13.61 -5.38 6.20
CA GLU A 21 12.89 -5.03 4.99
C GLU A 21 11.67 -5.93 4.80
N GLU A 22 11.79 -7.23 5.07
CA GLU A 22 10.69 -8.18 4.98
C GLU A 22 9.53 -7.81 5.91
N THR A 23 9.85 -7.32 7.12
CA THR A 23 8.87 -6.95 8.17
C THR A 23 8.49 -5.47 8.16
N ALA A 24 8.93 -4.69 7.17
CA ALA A 24 8.77 -3.23 7.16
C ALA A 24 7.30 -2.75 7.11
N GLU A 25 6.38 -3.59 6.68
CA GLU A 25 4.94 -3.28 6.66
C GLU A 25 4.27 -3.54 8.02
N PHE A 26 4.91 -4.27 8.92
CA PHE A 26 4.31 -4.64 10.20
C PHE A 26 4.49 -3.56 11.25
N ASP A 27 3.52 -3.47 12.15
CA ASP A 27 3.49 -2.48 13.20
C ASP A 27 4.31 -2.91 14.42
N GLY A 28 4.76 -1.91 15.20
CA GLY A 28 5.27 -2.11 16.53
C GLY A 28 4.14 -2.16 17.57
N ILE A 29 4.48 -2.63 18.77
CA ILE A 29 3.49 -2.75 19.85
C ILE A 29 2.87 -1.40 20.25
N GLU A 30 3.57 -0.29 20.05
CA GLU A 30 3.12 1.07 20.35
C GLU A 30 1.91 1.46 19.47
N THR A 31 1.93 1.11 18.18
CA THR A 31 0.79 1.33 17.26
C THR A 31 -0.44 0.57 17.75
N ILE A 32 -0.26 -0.70 18.11
CA ILE A 32 -1.35 -1.54 18.63
C ILE A 32 -1.92 -0.97 19.94
N ALA A 33 -1.05 -0.54 20.84
CA ALA A 33 -1.45 0.07 22.12
C ALA A 33 -2.19 1.40 21.91
N ALA A 34 -1.78 2.22 20.93
CA ALA A 34 -2.44 3.48 20.61
C ALA A 34 -3.85 3.25 20.05
N ILE A 35 -4.03 2.29 19.13
CA ILE A 35 -5.33 1.90 18.58
C ILE A 35 -6.24 1.37 19.70
N GLU A 36 -5.72 0.46 20.51
CA GLU A 36 -6.45 -0.10 21.65
C GLU A 36 -6.89 1.00 22.63
N GLY A 37 -5.99 1.93 22.97
CA GLY A 37 -6.28 3.07 23.82
C GLY A 37 -7.38 3.96 23.25
N ALA A 38 -7.35 4.24 21.95
CA ALA A 38 -8.37 5.02 21.26
C ALA A 38 -9.75 4.31 21.31
N LEU A 39 -9.80 3.01 21.01
CA LEU A 39 -11.05 2.23 21.06
C LEU A 39 -11.62 2.19 22.49
N ARG A 40 -10.80 2.03 23.50
CA ARG A 40 -11.21 2.08 24.93
C ARG A 40 -11.73 3.46 25.34
N SER A 41 -11.11 4.52 24.86
CA SER A 41 -11.57 5.90 25.13
C SER A 41 -12.95 6.19 24.52
N LEU A 42 -13.32 5.47 23.47
CA LEU A 42 -14.67 5.48 22.85
C LEU A 42 -15.66 4.58 23.59
N GLY A 43 -15.28 3.96 24.71
CA GLY A 43 -16.17 3.12 25.53
C GLY A 43 -16.29 1.66 25.06
N HIS A 44 -15.35 1.17 24.26
CA HIS A 44 -15.34 -0.22 23.80
C HIS A 44 -14.42 -1.10 24.65
N ALA A 45 -14.81 -2.36 24.84
CA ALA A 45 -13.88 -3.40 25.32
C ALA A 45 -13.05 -3.91 24.14
N THR A 46 -11.79 -4.22 24.38
CA THR A 46 -10.85 -4.63 23.32
C THR A 46 -10.21 -5.98 23.64
N ASP A 47 -9.88 -6.72 22.57
CA ASP A 47 -9.23 -8.01 22.64
C ASP A 47 -8.17 -8.13 21.52
N ARG A 48 -6.91 -8.26 21.89
CA ARG A 48 -5.80 -8.43 20.96
C ARG A 48 -5.79 -9.85 20.40
N ILE A 49 -6.13 -9.99 19.12
CA ILE A 49 -6.19 -11.29 18.43
C ILE A 49 -4.80 -11.66 17.86
N GLY A 50 -4.12 -10.69 17.26
CA GLY A 50 -2.87 -10.88 16.52
C GLY A 50 -3.08 -11.29 15.06
N HIS A 51 -2.12 -12.03 14.50
CA HIS A 51 -2.08 -12.39 13.09
C HIS A 51 -3.13 -13.45 12.68
N ALA A 52 -3.27 -13.69 11.36
CA ALA A 52 -4.27 -14.62 10.80
C ALA A 52 -4.26 -16.02 11.45
N GLY A 53 -3.08 -16.58 11.75
CA GLY A 53 -2.98 -17.89 12.43
C GLY A 53 -3.52 -17.88 13.86
N SER A 54 -3.40 -16.76 14.58
CA SER A 54 -4.01 -16.59 15.90
C SER A 54 -5.52 -16.47 15.80
N LEU A 55 -6.02 -15.72 14.79
CA LEU A 55 -7.45 -15.61 14.51
C LEU A 55 -8.07 -16.98 14.22
N VAL A 56 -7.44 -17.82 13.38
CA VAL A 56 -7.93 -19.17 13.05
C VAL A 56 -8.07 -20.01 14.32
N ARG A 57 -7.07 -20.05 15.20
CA ARG A 57 -7.14 -20.81 16.45
C ARG A 57 -8.28 -20.34 17.35
N ARG A 58 -8.49 -19.03 17.45
CA ARG A 58 -9.52 -18.45 18.29
C ARG A 58 -10.93 -18.66 17.73
N LEU A 59 -11.09 -18.53 16.40
CA LEU A 59 -12.37 -18.84 15.74
C LEU A 59 -12.76 -20.31 15.93
N ALA A 60 -11.79 -21.23 15.78
CA ALA A 60 -12.01 -22.66 15.99
C ALA A 60 -12.36 -22.98 17.46
N ALA A 61 -11.83 -22.21 18.42
CA ALA A 61 -12.18 -22.32 19.84
C ALA A 61 -13.55 -21.67 20.20
N GLY A 62 -14.28 -21.13 19.23
CA GLY A 62 -15.59 -20.53 19.44
C GLY A 62 -15.58 -19.05 19.84
N ASN A 63 -14.43 -18.37 19.85
CA ASN A 63 -14.38 -16.94 20.14
C ASN A 63 -15.13 -16.13 19.07
N ARG A 64 -15.77 -15.04 19.51
CA ARG A 64 -16.51 -14.10 18.63
C ARG A 64 -16.33 -12.68 19.15
N TRP A 65 -16.44 -11.71 18.24
CA TRP A 65 -16.36 -10.27 18.51
C TRP A 65 -17.50 -9.57 17.81
N ASP A 66 -17.94 -8.44 18.35
CA ASP A 66 -18.96 -7.60 17.72
C ASP A 66 -18.43 -6.91 16.46
N LEU A 67 -17.13 -6.62 16.44
CA LEU A 67 -16.37 -6.02 15.33
C LEU A 67 -14.89 -6.42 15.44
N VAL A 68 -14.21 -6.57 14.33
CA VAL A 68 -12.74 -6.69 14.30
C VAL A 68 -12.13 -5.47 13.64
N PHE A 69 -11.27 -4.75 14.38
CA PHE A 69 -10.41 -3.72 13.81
C PHE A 69 -9.19 -4.41 13.17
N ASN A 70 -9.16 -4.41 11.83
CA ASN A 70 -8.19 -5.20 11.07
C ASN A 70 -7.08 -4.34 10.49
N ILE A 71 -5.86 -4.51 10.98
CA ILE A 71 -4.63 -3.95 10.39
C ILE A 71 -3.59 -5.04 10.08
N ALA A 72 -4.05 -6.29 9.93
CA ALA A 72 -3.14 -7.38 9.58
C ALA A 72 -2.74 -7.32 8.10
N GLU A 73 -1.44 -7.37 7.83
CA GLU A 73 -0.83 -7.32 6.50
C GLU A 73 -0.60 -8.70 5.90
N GLY A 74 -0.29 -9.68 6.74
CA GLY A 74 0.15 -11.01 6.31
C GLY A 74 1.51 -11.00 5.63
N MET A 75 2.17 -12.17 5.56
CA MET A 75 3.55 -12.27 5.06
C MET A 75 3.63 -12.70 3.59
N HIS A 76 2.82 -13.66 3.15
CA HIS A 76 3.02 -14.34 1.88
C HIS A 76 1.82 -14.30 0.94
N GLY A 77 2.12 -14.16 -0.36
CA GLY A 77 1.15 -14.27 -1.44
C GLY A 77 0.39 -12.97 -1.74
N PHE A 78 -0.23 -12.93 -2.92
CA PHE A 78 -0.98 -11.75 -3.38
C PHE A 78 -2.29 -11.52 -2.64
N GLY A 79 -2.78 -12.51 -1.91
CA GLY A 79 -3.97 -12.40 -1.06
C GLY A 79 -3.64 -12.25 0.42
N ARG A 80 -2.39 -11.95 0.81
CA ARG A 80 -1.98 -11.93 2.22
C ARG A 80 -2.82 -11.00 3.09
N GLN A 81 -3.14 -9.79 2.60
CA GLN A 81 -3.99 -8.83 3.31
C GLN A 81 -5.46 -9.25 3.35
N ALA A 82 -5.90 -10.10 2.42
CA ALA A 82 -7.27 -10.60 2.34
C ALA A 82 -7.57 -11.79 3.28
N LEU A 83 -6.55 -12.41 3.88
CA LEU A 83 -6.72 -13.61 4.70
C LEU A 83 -7.61 -13.37 5.92
N VAL A 84 -7.34 -12.31 6.67
CA VAL A 84 -8.15 -11.97 7.87
C VAL A 84 -9.58 -11.63 7.48
N PRO A 85 -9.85 -10.71 6.55
CA PRO A 85 -11.20 -10.42 6.09
C PRO A 85 -11.95 -11.65 5.57
N ALA A 86 -11.31 -12.51 4.76
CA ALA A 86 -11.96 -13.71 4.25
C ALA A 86 -12.37 -14.72 5.37
N LEU A 87 -11.53 -14.83 6.40
CA LEU A 87 -11.89 -15.63 7.58
C LEU A 87 -13.07 -15.01 8.32
N LEU A 88 -13.08 -13.70 8.51
CA LEU A 88 -14.15 -13.01 9.21
C LEU A 88 -15.48 -13.06 8.44
N ASP A 89 -15.44 -12.94 7.11
CA ASP A 89 -16.61 -13.16 6.24
C ASP A 89 -17.19 -14.56 6.42
N ALA A 90 -16.33 -15.60 6.46
CA ALA A 90 -16.79 -16.99 6.64
C ALA A 90 -17.44 -17.24 8.01
N TYR A 91 -17.17 -16.41 9.00
CA TYR A 91 -17.76 -16.48 10.34
C TYR A 91 -18.79 -15.39 10.61
N GLU A 92 -19.15 -14.60 9.58
CA GLU A 92 -20.14 -13.50 9.66
C GLU A 92 -19.79 -12.47 10.74
N ILE A 93 -18.51 -12.20 10.94
CA ILE A 93 -18.01 -11.21 11.91
C ILE A 93 -17.67 -9.92 11.17
N PRO A 94 -18.29 -8.77 11.51
CA PRO A 94 -17.96 -7.48 10.92
C PRO A 94 -16.51 -7.08 11.19
N TYR A 95 -15.90 -6.38 10.23
CA TYR A 95 -14.52 -5.87 10.35
C TYR A 95 -14.38 -4.51 9.67
N THR A 96 -13.32 -3.79 10.04
CA THR A 96 -12.99 -2.51 9.43
C THR A 96 -12.17 -2.70 8.14
N PHE A 97 -12.28 -1.68 7.27
CA PHE A 97 -11.60 -1.54 5.99
C PHE A 97 -12.15 -2.44 4.88
N SER A 98 -11.38 -2.57 3.81
CA SER A 98 -11.88 -3.16 2.56
C SER A 98 -12.02 -4.68 2.62
N ASP A 99 -12.90 -5.20 1.77
CA ASP A 99 -13.16 -6.64 1.64
C ASP A 99 -11.99 -7.40 0.98
N PRO A 100 -12.01 -8.75 1.01
CA PRO A 100 -10.92 -9.58 0.49
C PRO A 100 -10.57 -9.31 -0.98
N LEU A 101 -11.58 -9.07 -1.83
CA LEU A 101 -11.35 -8.79 -3.25
C LEU A 101 -10.61 -7.47 -3.43
N THR A 102 -11.11 -6.41 -2.80
CA THR A 102 -10.51 -5.08 -2.86
C THR A 102 -9.07 -5.10 -2.34
N LEU A 103 -8.81 -5.73 -1.18
CA LEU A 103 -7.46 -5.83 -0.62
C LEU A 103 -6.50 -6.60 -1.54
N SER A 104 -6.94 -7.72 -2.13
CA SER A 104 -6.09 -8.46 -3.09
C SER A 104 -5.79 -7.65 -4.35
N VAL A 105 -6.78 -6.94 -4.88
CA VAL A 105 -6.62 -6.09 -6.06
C VAL A 105 -5.71 -4.91 -5.76
N THR A 106 -5.91 -4.21 -4.64
CA THR A 106 -5.13 -3.01 -4.31
C THR A 106 -3.71 -3.32 -3.88
N LEU A 107 -3.45 -4.49 -3.33
CA LEU A 107 -2.08 -4.98 -3.09
C LEU A 107 -1.32 -5.19 -4.41
N HIS A 108 -1.99 -5.75 -5.43
CA HIS A 108 -1.38 -6.05 -6.72
C HIS A 108 -1.45 -4.84 -7.66
N LYS A 109 -0.41 -4.00 -7.66
CA LYS A 109 -0.35 -2.72 -8.40
C LYS A 109 -0.78 -2.82 -9.88
N GLY A 110 -0.38 -3.88 -10.57
CA GLY A 110 -0.77 -4.08 -11.97
C GLY A 110 -2.28 -4.27 -12.14
N MET A 111 -2.94 -5.04 -11.26
CA MET A 111 -4.40 -5.22 -11.30
C MET A 111 -5.13 -3.93 -10.99
N SER A 112 -4.72 -3.18 -9.96
CA SER A 112 -5.27 -1.86 -9.66
C SER A 112 -5.15 -0.92 -10.86
N LYS A 113 -3.96 -0.86 -11.49
CA LYS A 113 -3.72 0.01 -12.65
C LYS A 113 -4.55 -0.38 -13.87
N HIS A 114 -4.78 -1.67 -14.12
CA HIS A 114 -5.68 -2.10 -15.19
C HIS A 114 -7.11 -1.63 -14.94
N ILE A 115 -7.63 -1.79 -13.72
CA ILE A 115 -8.99 -1.38 -13.36
C ILE A 115 -9.16 0.14 -13.47
N VAL A 116 -8.25 0.92 -12.89
CA VAL A 116 -8.36 2.38 -12.92
C VAL A 116 -8.21 2.93 -14.34
N ARG A 117 -7.35 2.33 -15.17
CA ARG A 117 -7.18 2.68 -16.58
C ARG A 117 -8.46 2.41 -17.38
N ASP A 118 -9.12 1.25 -17.19
CA ASP A 118 -10.39 0.91 -17.84
C ASP A 118 -11.49 1.94 -17.51
N ARG A 119 -11.41 2.56 -16.34
CA ARG A 119 -12.33 3.62 -15.90
C ARG A 119 -11.89 5.03 -16.26
N GLY A 120 -10.88 5.17 -17.11
CA GLY A 120 -10.36 6.46 -17.55
C GLY A 120 -9.70 7.29 -16.45
N ILE A 121 -9.14 6.63 -15.42
CA ILE A 121 -8.33 7.27 -14.39
C ILE A 121 -6.87 7.26 -14.86
N PRO A 122 -6.20 8.42 -14.93
CA PRO A 122 -4.80 8.51 -15.33
C PRO A 122 -3.90 7.67 -14.43
N THR A 123 -3.03 6.89 -15.06
CA THR A 123 -1.96 6.13 -14.42
C THR A 123 -0.81 5.98 -15.41
N ALA A 124 0.43 5.95 -14.95
CA ALA A 124 1.58 5.76 -15.81
C ALA A 124 1.43 4.51 -16.68
N ASP A 125 1.89 4.56 -17.92
CA ASP A 125 1.99 3.37 -18.77
C ASP A 125 2.93 2.36 -18.13
N PHE A 126 2.57 1.07 -18.18
CA PHE A 126 3.29 0.03 -17.48
C PHE A 126 3.26 -1.31 -18.19
N ALA A 127 4.23 -2.14 -17.84
CA ALA A 127 4.31 -3.56 -18.16
C ALA A 127 4.55 -4.37 -16.87
N ILE A 128 4.14 -5.63 -16.88
CA ILE A 128 4.43 -6.60 -15.82
C ILE A 128 5.49 -7.56 -16.36
N VAL A 129 6.59 -7.72 -15.64
CA VAL A 129 7.68 -8.64 -15.93
C VAL A 129 7.65 -9.76 -14.89
N SER A 130 7.24 -10.94 -15.30
CA SER A 130 7.20 -12.15 -14.46
C SER A 130 8.44 -13.03 -14.64
N ASP A 131 9.05 -12.95 -15.81
CA ASP A 131 10.28 -13.65 -16.19
C ASP A 131 11.21 -12.68 -16.94
N PRO A 132 12.55 -12.81 -16.80
CA PRO A 132 13.49 -11.99 -17.56
C PRO A 132 13.26 -11.99 -19.09
N ALA A 133 12.67 -13.04 -19.64
CA ALA A 133 12.31 -13.10 -21.06
C ALA A 133 11.21 -12.11 -21.47
N ASP A 134 10.37 -11.66 -20.53
CA ASP A 134 9.29 -10.69 -20.78
C ASP A 134 9.83 -9.29 -21.11
N LEU A 135 11.10 -9.01 -20.75
CA LEU A 135 11.73 -7.70 -20.99
C LEU A 135 11.75 -7.29 -22.46
N LYS A 136 11.74 -8.24 -23.39
CA LYS A 136 11.67 -7.98 -24.85
C LYS A 136 10.37 -7.27 -25.26
N ASP A 137 9.31 -7.46 -24.49
CA ASP A 137 7.97 -6.94 -24.75
C ASP A 137 7.71 -5.58 -24.07
N VAL A 138 8.69 -5.09 -23.29
CA VAL A 138 8.60 -3.78 -22.63
C VAL A 138 8.90 -2.66 -23.65
N ALA A 139 7.86 -2.09 -24.23
CA ALA A 139 7.94 -1.02 -25.23
C ALA A 139 7.58 0.35 -24.62
N LEU A 140 8.27 0.72 -23.52
CA LEU A 140 8.05 1.99 -22.82
C LEU A 140 9.25 2.93 -22.97
N PRO A 141 9.03 4.27 -23.09
CA PRO A 141 10.11 5.24 -23.20
C PRO A 141 10.82 5.45 -21.86
N PHE A 142 12.15 5.51 -21.89
CA PHE A 142 12.95 5.85 -20.71
C PHE A 142 12.83 7.36 -20.35
N PRO A 143 13.01 7.72 -19.06
CA PRO A 143 13.34 6.86 -17.94
C PRO A 143 12.13 6.05 -17.44
N LEU A 144 12.38 4.83 -16.94
CA LEU A 144 11.38 3.96 -16.37
C LEU A 144 11.55 3.84 -14.84
N PHE A 145 10.49 3.43 -14.17
CA PHE A 145 10.50 3.12 -12.75
C PHE A 145 10.14 1.66 -12.53
N VAL A 146 10.93 0.97 -11.71
CA VAL A 146 10.87 -0.48 -11.53
C VAL A 146 10.67 -0.81 -10.06
N LYS A 147 9.62 -1.57 -9.74
CA LYS A 147 9.27 -1.92 -8.36
C LYS A 147 8.59 -3.31 -8.29
N PRO A 148 8.62 -4.00 -7.13
CA PRO A 148 7.82 -5.21 -6.95
C PRO A 148 6.32 -4.91 -7.12
N VAL A 149 5.57 -5.90 -7.63
CA VAL A 149 4.15 -5.70 -7.97
C VAL A 149 3.26 -5.62 -6.73
N ALA A 150 3.61 -6.32 -5.63
CA ALA A 150 2.73 -6.49 -4.48
C ALA A 150 3.44 -6.23 -3.13
N GLU A 151 4.28 -5.21 -3.07
CA GLU A 151 4.91 -4.75 -1.84
C GLU A 151 4.47 -3.34 -1.47
N GLY A 152 4.29 -3.09 -0.17
CA GLY A 152 4.03 -1.78 0.40
C GLY A 152 5.29 -1.09 0.94
N THR A 153 5.12 0.02 1.63
CA THR A 153 6.17 0.74 2.40
C THR A 153 7.48 0.97 1.64
N SER A 154 7.41 1.09 0.29
CA SER A 154 8.57 1.25 -0.60
C SER A 154 9.58 0.07 -0.55
N LYS A 155 9.16 -1.13 -0.11
CA LYS A 155 10.02 -2.34 -0.17
C LYS A 155 10.48 -2.57 -1.60
N GLY A 156 11.76 -2.86 -1.77
CA GLY A 156 12.40 -3.04 -3.07
C GLY A 156 12.63 -1.76 -3.87
N ILE A 157 12.26 -0.57 -3.36
CA ILE A 157 12.48 0.73 -4.00
C ILE A 157 13.75 1.38 -3.47
N SER A 158 14.67 1.69 -4.39
CA SER A 158 15.93 2.37 -4.13
C SER A 158 16.28 3.32 -5.29
N THR A 159 17.43 3.97 -5.23
CA THR A 159 17.94 4.80 -6.34
C THR A 159 18.05 4.04 -7.67
N SER A 160 18.30 2.73 -7.62
CA SER A 160 18.34 1.86 -8.81
C SER A 160 16.95 1.54 -9.39
N SER A 161 15.86 1.92 -8.74
CA SER A 161 14.50 1.73 -9.26
C SER A 161 14.18 2.65 -10.43
N LYS A 162 14.86 3.80 -10.56
CA LYS A 162 14.78 4.66 -11.74
C LYS A 162 15.87 4.26 -12.73
N VAL A 163 15.47 3.76 -13.88
CA VAL A 163 16.37 3.24 -14.91
C VAL A 163 16.32 4.08 -16.18
N HIS A 164 17.47 4.20 -16.85
CA HIS A 164 17.62 5.10 -18.00
C HIS A 164 17.93 4.36 -19.31
N ASP A 165 18.20 3.07 -19.24
CA ASP A 165 18.54 2.23 -20.39
C ASP A 165 18.15 0.76 -20.15
N VAL A 166 18.26 -0.04 -21.22
CA VAL A 166 17.89 -1.46 -21.22
C VAL A 166 18.77 -2.30 -20.28
N SER A 167 20.04 -1.95 -20.13
CA SER A 167 20.98 -2.69 -19.26
C SER A 167 20.59 -2.51 -17.79
N ALA A 168 20.32 -1.27 -17.36
CA ALA A 168 19.85 -0.94 -16.02
C ALA A 168 18.47 -1.56 -15.75
N LEU A 169 17.55 -1.54 -16.73
CA LEU A 169 16.25 -2.18 -16.65
C LEU A 169 16.40 -3.68 -16.36
N ARG A 170 17.20 -4.39 -17.17
CA ARG A 170 17.44 -5.83 -16.99
C ARG A 170 18.01 -6.14 -15.60
N SER A 171 19.11 -5.48 -15.23
CA SER A 171 19.77 -5.70 -13.95
C SER A 171 18.83 -5.46 -12.75
N THR A 172 17.98 -4.43 -12.83
CA THR A 172 17.02 -4.11 -11.76
C THR A 172 15.89 -5.14 -11.69
N CYS A 173 15.34 -5.56 -12.83
CA CYS A 173 14.32 -6.60 -12.87
C CYS A 173 14.85 -7.94 -12.35
N ASP A 174 16.03 -8.38 -12.81
CA ASP A 174 16.66 -9.64 -12.36
C ASP A 174 16.83 -9.65 -10.83
N ARG A 175 17.33 -8.55 -10.26
CA ARG A 175 17.51 -8.40 -8.81
C ARG A 175 16.18 -8.45 -8.07
N LEU A 176 15.14 -7.74 -8.53
CA LEU A 176 13.84 -7.68 -7.85
C LEU A 176 13.08 -9.02 -7.97
N LEU A 177 13.10 -9.67 -9.12
CA LEU A 177 12.52 -11.00 -9.33
C LEU A 177 13.16 -12.03 -8.37
N ALA A 178 14.49 -12.03 -8.26
CA ALA A 178 15.21 -12.94 -7.37
C ALA A 178 14.94 -12.66 -5.89
N ARG A 179 14.95 -11.39 -5.46
CA ARG A 179 14.81 -10.99 -4.05
C ARG A 179 13.39 -11.18 -3.55
N HIS A 180 12.38 -10.72 -4.31
CA HIS A 180 10.99 -10.70 -3.86
C HIS A 180 10.16 -11.90 -4.34
N ARG A 181 10.67 -12.71 -5.27
CA ARG A 181 10.01 -13.92 -5.81
C ARG A 181 8.58 -13.64 -6.29
N GLN A 182 8.40 -12.48 -6.90
CA GLN A 182 7.13 -12.03 -7.47
C GLN A 182 7.38 -11.21 -8.73
N PRO A 183 6.36 -10.99 -9.59
CA PRO A 183 6.48 -10.12 -10.74
C PRO A 183 6.91 -8.70 -10.37
N VAL A 184 7.51 -8.04 -11.34
CA VAL A 184 7.98 -6.66 -11.25
C VAL A 184 7.11 -5.77 -12.12
N LEU A 185 6.68 -4.65 -11.57
CA LEU A 185 6.04 -3.58 -12.31
C LEU A 185 7.12 -2.66 -12.89
N VAL A 186 7.10 -2.49 -14.21
CA VAL A 186 7.91 -1.52 -14.95
C VAL A 186 6.97 -0.45 -15.46
N GLU A 187 7.16 0.80 -15.10
CA GLU A 187 6.28 1.90 -15.50
C GLU A 187 7.05 3.14 -15.95
N THR A 188 6.43 3.99 -16.76
CA THR A 188 6.98 5.31 -17.11
C THR A 188 7.22 6.12 -15.84
N PHE A 189 8.43 6.70 -15.71
CA PHE A 189 8.76 7.50 -14.53
C PHE A 189 7.96 8.82 -14.52
N LEU A 190 7.30 9.08 -13.41
CA LEU A 190 6.56 10.31 -13.16
C LEU A 190 7.46 11.30 -12.40
N PRO A 191 7.89 12.42 -13.02
CA PRO A 191 8.88 13.32 -12.42
C PRO A 191 8.28 14.37 -11.48
N GLY A 192 6.96 14.53 -11.46
CA GLY A 192 6.28 15.64 -10.79
C GLY A 192 6.04 15.43 -9.30
N ARG A 193 5.15 16.28 -8.77
CA ARG A 193 4.76 16.32 -7.35
C ARG A 193 4.11 15.02 -6.92
N GLU A 194 4.35 14.61 -5.69
CA GLU A 194 3.77 13.41 -5.09
C GLU A 194 2.78 13.78 -4.00
N PHE A 195 1.60 13.14 -4.01
CA PHE A 195 0.53 13.37 -3.06
C PHE A 195 0.06 12.07 -2.44
N THR A 196 -0.30 12.13 -1.16
CA THR A 196 -1.11 11.10 -0.52
C THR A 196 -2.44 11.73 -0.08
N VAL A 197 -3.54 11.09 -0.43
CA VAL A 197 -4.89 11.59 -0.18
C VAL A 197 -5.57 10.70 0.84
N GLY A 198 -5.90 11.29 1.99
CA GLY A 198 -6.66 10.61 3.04
C GLY A 198 -8.13 10.47 2.65
N MET A 199 -8.67 9.27 2.75
CA MET A 199 -10.03 8.91 2.37
C MET A 199 -10.82 8.39 3.57
N LEU A 200 -12.12 8.72 3.62
CA LEU A 200 -13.06 8.20 4.61
C LEU A 200 -14.40 7.89 3.95
N GLY A 201 -15.00 6.76 4.32
CA GLY A 201 -16.33 6.35 3.85
C GLY A 201 -16.29 5.36 2.70
N THR A 202 -17.47 4.92 2.29
CA THR A 202 -17.70 3.82 1.34
C THR A 202 -18.65 4.25 0.23
N GLY A 203 -18.34 3.90 -1.02
CA GLY A 203 -19.21 4.17 -2.17
C GLY A 203 -19.53 5.67 -2.30
N ASN A 204 -20.81 6.02 -2.37
CA ASN A 204 -21.29 7.39 -2.53
C ASN A 204 -21.08 8.28 -1.28
N SER A 205 -20.81 7.68 -0.13
CA SER A 205 -20.49 8.41 1.11
C SER A 205 -18.99 8.66 1.31
N ALA A 206 -18.16 8.21 0.37
CA ALA A 206 -16.74 8.44 0.44
C ALA A 206 -16.39 9.92 0.31
N THR A 207 -15.48 10.40 1.16
CA THR A 207 -15.03 11.79 1.21
C THR A 207 -13.51 11.86 1.32
N VAL A 208 -12.94 12.98 0.87
CA VAL A 208 -11.52 13.30 1.03
C VAL A 208 -11.33 14.02 2.36
N LEU A 209 -10.49 13.49 3.24
CA LEU A 209 -10.11 14.14 4.50
C LEU A 209 -9.07 15.23 4.31
N GLY A 210 -8.18 15.06 3.35
CA GLY A 210 -7.13 15.99 3.03
C GLY A 210 -6.15 15.45 2.01
N VAL A 211 -5.39 16.37 1.40
CA VAL A 211 -4.31 16.06 0.45
C VAL A 211 -3.00 16.48 1.06
N MET A 212 -2.10 15.51 1.26
CA MET A 212 -0.76 15.75 1.77
C MET A 212 0.24 15.70 0.63
N GLU A 213 1.05 16.73 0.45
CA GLU A 213 2.18 16.71 -0.48
C GLU A 213 3.42 16.16 0.22
N ILE A 214 4.10 15.25 -0.47
CA ILE A 214 5.35 14.63 -0.03
C ILE A 214 6.50 15.34 -0.73
N LYS A 215 7.35 16.01 0.04
CA LYS A 215 8.53 16.73 -0.46
C LYS A 215 9.80 16.13 0.10
N LEU A 216 10.69 15.73 -0.78
CA LEU A 216 12.02 15.29 -0.40
C LEU A 216 12.89 16.51 -0.05
N GLN A 217 13.68 16.43 1.01
CA GLN A 217 14.54 17.50 1.50
C GLN A 217 15.87 16.97 2.04
N GLY A 218 16.82 17.88 2.26
CA GLY A 218 18.13 17.53 2.85
C GLY A 218 18.88 16.48 2.04
N GLU A 219 19.34 15.44 2.73
CA GLU A 219 20.10 14.32 2.14
C GLU A 219 19.19 13.22 1.56
N ALA A 220 17.93 13.53 1.23
CA ALA A 220 17.05 12.56 0.61
C ALA A 220 17.57 12.10 -0.76
N GLU A 221 17.37 10.82 -1.06
CA GLU A 221 17.60 10.28 -2.40
C GLU A 221 16.69 11.02 -3.40
N SER A 222 17.31 11.73 -4.35
CA SER A 222 16.62 12.68 -5.21
C SER A 222 15.57 12.02 -6.11
N GLY A 223 14.39 12.60 -6.14
CA GLY A 223 13.31 12.26 -7.08
C GLY A 223 12.58 10.95 -6.81
N ILE A 224 12.92 10.23 -5.75
CA ILE A 224 12.32 8.92 -5.42
C ILE A 224 11.98 8.87 -3.92
N TYR A 225 10.72 8.53 -3.59
CA TYR A 225 10.35 8.23 -2.22
C TYR A 225 10.71 6.77 -1.91
N SER A 226 12.03 6.53 -1.74
CA SER A 226 12.62 5.21 -1.53
C SER A 226 12.37 4.67 -0.12
N TYR A 227 12.70 3.40 0.08
CA TYR A 227 12.69 2.77 1.41
C TYR A 227 13.59 3.53 2.41
N ALA A 228 14.79 3.93 1.98
CA ALA A 228 15.70 4.71 2.83
C ALA A 228 15.12 6.09 3.19
N ASN A 229 14.46 6.78 2.24
CA ASN A 229 13.80 8.04 2.52
C ASN A 229 12.60 7.89 3.47
N LYS A 230 11.86 6.78 3.39
CA LYS A 230 10.78 6.46 4.34
C LYS A 230 11.33 6.13 5.73
N LYS A 231 12.39 5.36 5.82
CA LYS A 231 13.01 4.97 7.09
C LYS A 231 13.52 6.18 7.89
N TYR A 232 14.08 7.16 7.19
CA TYR A 232 14.61 8.40 7.78
C TYR A 232 13.74 9.61 7.46
N TYR A 233 12.41 9.44 7.50
CA TYR A 233 11.45 10.45 7.02
C TYR A 233 11.54 11.78 7.78
N GLU A 234 11.86 11.77 9.07
CA GLU A 234 11.95 12.98 9.90
C GLU A 234 12.99 13.98 9.34
N GLU A 235 14.09 13.49 8.80
CA GLU A 235 15.18 14.30 8.25
C GLU A 235 15.04 14.54 6.74
N ARG A 236 14.42 13.58 6.02
CA ARG A 236 14.44 13.51 4.56
C ARG A 236 13.14 13.88 3.88
N VAL A 237 12.05 13.93 4.62
CA VAL A 237 10.72 14.13 4.03
C VAL A 237 9.96 15.21 4.78
N ARG A 238 9.40 16.14 4.03
CA ARG A 238 8.46 17.13 4.56
C ARG A 238 7.07 16.83 4.06
N PHE A 239 6.15 16.62 4.98
CA PHE A 239 4.73 16.52 4.71
C PHE A 239 4.08 17.89 4.88
N SER A 240 3.28 18.31 3.91
CA SER A 240 2.54 19.58 4.00
C SER A 240 1.14 19.42 3.39
N LEU A 241 0.14 19.98 4.05
CA LEU A 241 -1.20 20.06 3.47
C LEU A 241 -1.12 20.85 2.16
N ALA A 242 -1.58 20.21 1.08
CA ALA A 242 -1.61 20.83 -0.24
C ALA A 242 -2.87 21.67 -0.43
N SER A 243 -2.77 22.71 -1.23
CA SER A 243 -3.88 23.59 -1.60
C SER A 243 -3.80 23.99 -3.08
N GLY A 244 -4.84 24.62 -3.60
CA GLY A 244 -4.94 25.07 -4.99
C GLY A 244 -5.34 23.95 -5.97
N GLU A 245 -5.23 24.24 -7.27
CA GLU A 245 -5.74 23.37 -8.34
C GLU A 245 -5.17 21.96 -8.33
N ALA A 246 -3.85 21.82 -8.13
CA ALA A 246 -3.21 20.50 -8.09
C ALA A 246 -3.74 19.62 -6.94
N SER A 247 -4.01 20.23 -5.77
CA SER A 247 -4.63 19.51 -4.66
C SER A 247 -6.07 19.10 -4.96
N ALA A 248 -6.86 20.00 -5.56
CA ALA A 248 -8.23 19.71 -5.97
C ALA A 248 -8.29 18.58 -7.03
N ALA A 249 -7.40 18.61 -8.02
CA ALA A 249 -7.28 17.57 -9.03
C ALA A 249 -6.89 16.21 -8.41
N ALA A 250 -5.92 16.21 -7.48
CA ALA A 250 -5.50 15.02 -6.75
C ALA A 250 -6.67 14.44 -5.91
N ALA A 251 -7.39 15.29 -5.18
CA ALA A 251 -8.55 14.90 -4.39
C ALA A 251 -9.64 14.24 -5.25
N HIS A 252 -9.98 14.86 -6.38
CA HIS A 252 -10.98 14.32 -7.31
C HIS A 252 -10.58 12.96 -7.88
N LEU A 253 -9.32 12.83 -8.31
CA LEU A 253 -8.79 11.60 -8.88
C LEU A 253 -8.74 10.47 -7.83
N ALA A 254 -8.31 10.79 -6.61
CA ALA A 254 -8.28 9.84 -5.50
C ALA A 254 -9.68 9.32 -5.15
N LEU A 255 -10.69 10.22 -5.08
CA LEU A 255 -12.07 9.84 -4.80
C LEU A 255 -12.62 8.91 -5.88
N LYS A 256 -12.34 9.22 -7.15
CA LYS A 256 -12.73 8.37 -8.28
C LYS A 256 -12.06 6.98 -8.21
N ALA A 257 -10.74 6.93 -7.93
CA ALA A 257 -10.02 5.67 -7.78
C ALA A 257 -10.52 4.84 -6.60
N TRP A 258 -10.73 5.47 -5.44
CA TRP A 258 -11.30 4.84 -4.23
C TRP A 258 -12.63 4.15 -4.51
N THR A 259 -13.54 4.87 -5.18
CA THR A 259 -14.87 4.36 -5.50
C THR A 259 -14.81 3.21 -6.53
N VAL A 260 -14.01 3.37 -7.57
CA VAL A 260 -13.87 2.38 -8.66
C VAL A 260 -13.24 1.08 -8.15
N LEU A 261 -12.26 1.17 -7.24
CA LEU A 261 -11.61 0.00 -6.63
C LEU A 261 -12.47 -0.67 -5.54
N GLY A 262 -13.60 -0.07 -5.14
CA GLY A 262 -14.47 -0.62 -4.11
C GLY A 262 -13.93 -0.48 -2.69
N CYS A 263 -13.04 0.50 -2.45
CA CYS A 263 -12.46 0.71 -1.13
C CYS A 263 -13.51 1.17 -0.12
N ARG A 264 -13.31 0.79 1.16
CA ARG A 264 -14.26 1.05 2.23
C ARG A 264 -13.60 1.67 3.46
N ASP A 265 -14.44 2.31 4.27
CA ASP A 265 -14.18 2.86 5.60
C ASP A 265 -13.12 3.96 5.62
N GLY A 266 -11.85 3.63 5.52
CA GLY A 266 -10.78 4.60 5.55
C GLY A 266 -9.48 4.08 4.93
N GLY A 267 -8.66 4.98 4.44
CA GLY A 267 -7.38 4.64 3.84
C GLY A 267 -6.73 5.79 3.10
N ARG A 268 -5.81 5.47 2.21
CA ARG A 268 -5.09 6.46 1.40
C ARG A 268 -5.04 6.05 -0.07
N VAL A 269 -5.02 7.07 -0.91
CA VAL A 269 -4.68 6.93 -2.34
C VAL A 269 -3.43 7.75 -2.61
N ASP A 270 -2.38 7.11 -3.13
CA ASP A 270 -1.13 7.75 -3.47
C ASP A 270 -1.10 8.10 -4.97
N LEU A 271 -0.70 9.33 -5.27
CA LEU A 271 -0.72 9.92 -6.61
C LEU A 271 0.60 10.61 -6.91
N ARG A 272 1.01 10.58 -8.17
CA ARG A 272 2.18 11.34 -8.62
C ARG A 272 1.91 12.05 -9.93
N CYS A 273 2.41 13.27 -10.06
CA CYS A 273 2.23 14.05 -11.29
C CYS A 273 3.25 13.64 -12.36
N ASP A 274 2.81 13.68 -13.61
CA ASP A 274 3.70 13.61 -14.76
C ASP A 274 4.42 14.96 -15.01
N ALA A 275 5.15 15.05 -16.12
CA ALA A 275 5.89 16.26 -16.51
C ALA A 275 4.95 17.45 -16.85
N SER A 276 3.70 17.20 -17.20
CA SER A 276 2.70 18.25 -17.46
C SER A 276 2.03 18.77 -16.20
N GLY A 277 2.25 18.09 -15.05
CA GLY A 277 1.58 18.39 -13.78
C GLY A 277 0.27 17.62 -13.58
N GLN A 278 -0.11 16.72 -14.51
CA GLN A 278 -1.29 15.88 -14.35
C GLN A 278 -1.05 14.80 -13.30
N ALA A 279 -1.95 14.71 -12.31
CA ALA A 279 -1.91 13.66 -11.31
C ALA A 279 -2.24 12.28 -11.92
N ASN A 280 -1.49 11.27 -11.54
CA ASN A 280 -1.64 9.88 -11.96
C ASN A 280 -1.74 8.98 -10.72
N PHE A 281 -2.61 7.97 -10.79
CA PHE A 281 -2.70 6.91 -9.78
C PHE A 281 -1.44 6.05 -9.80
N MET A 282 -0.89 5.71 -8.60
CA MET A 282 0.34 4.94 -8.42
C MET A 282 0.11 3.48 -8.09
#